data_134dfef90a73a360396610fd3340610d
#
_entry.id   134dfef90a73a360396610fd3340610d
#
_cell.length_a   1.000
_cell.length_b   1.000
_cell.length_c   1.000
_cell.angle_alpha   90.00
_cell.angle_beta   90.00
_cell.angle_gamma   90.00
#
_symmetry.space_group_name_H-M   'P 1'
#
loop_
_entity.id
_entity.type
_entity.pdbx_description
1 polymer ?
#
loop_
_entity_poly.entity_id
_entity_poly.type
_entity_poly.pdbx_seq_one_letter_code
_entity_poly.pdbx_strand_id
1 'polypeptide(L)' 'MKTRLSCPCGVAITGVDEDDLVTKTQAHLSESHPGMEYSRDEILFIAY' A
#
# COMPACT_ATOMS: atom_id res chain seq x y z
N MET A 1 6.56 -13.63 0.02
CA MET A 1 5.44 -12.82 -0.52
C MET A 1 5.23 -11.60 0.36
N LYS A 2 5.13 -10.44 -0.25
CA LYS A 2 4.98 -9.18 0.49
C LYS A 2 3.50 -8.88 0.66
N THR A 3 3.01 -8.94 1.88
CA THR A 3 1.59 -8.76 2.18
C THR A 3 1.33 -7.66 3.20
N ARG A 4 2.37 -6.97 3.64
CA ARG A 4 2.27 -5.93 4.66
C ARG A 4 2.95 -4.66 4.20
N LEU A 5 2.40 -3.53 4.63
CA LEU A 5 2.96 -2.22 4.32
C LEU A 5 2.68 -1.27 5.48
N SER A 6 3.71 -0.53 5.88
CA SER A 6 3.56 0.49 6.92
C SER A 6 3.57 1.86 6.26
N CYS A 7 2.44 2.55 6.32
CA CYS A 7 2.36 3.92 5.81
C CYS A 7 3.05 4.88 6.77
N PRO A 8 3.82 5.86 6.27
CA PRO A 8 4.46 6.86 7.13
C PRO A 8 3.48 7.61 8.03
N CYS A 9 2.20 7.64 7.67
CA CYS A 9 1.18 8.27 8.50
C CYS A 9 0.79 7.44 9.74
N GLY A 10 1.37 6.25 9.91
CA GLY A 10 1.13 5.40 11.07
C GLY A 10 0.10 4.29 10.83
N VAL A 11 -0.47 4.20 9.64
CA VAL A 11 -1.44 3.16 9.31
C VAL A 11 -0.70 1.92 8.78
N ALA A 12 -1.04 0.75 9.31
CA ALA A 12 -0.53 -0.52 8.82
C ALA A 12 -1.58 -1.15 7.89
N ILE A 13 -1.14 -1.57 6.71
CA ILE A 13 -2.01 -2.18 5.70
C ILE A 13 -1.58 -3.62 5.52
N THR A 14 -2.55 -4.54 5.50
CA THR A 14 -2.28 -5.97 5.33
C THR A 14 -3.22 -6.50 4.27
N GLY A 15 -2.69 -7.30 3.33
CA GLY A 15 -3.47 -7.96 2.31
C GLY A 15 -3.32 -9.47 2.41
N VAL A 16 -4.18 -10.21 1.70
CA VAL A 16 -4.09 -11.68 1.64
C VAL A 16 -3.00 -12.13 0.67
N ASP A 17 -2.66 -11.27 -0.30
CA ASP A 17 -1.57 -11.48 -1.26
C ASP A 17 -1.07 -10.12 -1.73
N GLU A 18 -0.10 -10.13 -2.66
CA GLU A 18 0.48 -8.88 -3.15
C GLU A 18 -0.53 -8.03 -3.90
N ASP A 19 -1.39 -8.64 -4.71
CA ASP A 19 -2.41 -7.91 -5.46
C ASP A 19 -3.40 -7.22 -4.51
N ASP A 20 -3.84 -7.94 -3.49
CA ASP A 20 -4.76 -7.39 -2.51
C ASP A 20 -4.11 -6.24 -1.74
N LEU A 21 -2.85 -6.41 -1.36
CA LEU A 21 -2.10 -5.36 -0.67
C LEU A 21 -2.00 -4.10 -1.54
N VAL A 22 -1.67 -4.25 -2.82
CA VAL A 22 -1.57 -3.12 -3.74
C VAL A 22 -2.91 -2.39 -3.84
N THR A 23 -4.00 -3.12 -4.00
CA THR A 23 -5.34 -2.54 -4.09
C THR A 23 -5.70 -1.75 -2.82
N LYS A 24 -5.45 -2.34 -1.67
CA LYS A 24 -5.74 -1.68 -0.39
C LYS A 24 -4.87 -0.46 -0.16
N THR A 25 -3.60 -0.56 -0.53
CA THR A 25 -2.68 0.58 -0.39
C THR A 25 -3.10 1.74 -1.29
N GLN A 26 -3.46 1.45 -2.54
CA GLN A 26 -3.91 2.49 -3.46
C GLN A 26 -5.19 3.16 -2.97
N ALA A 27 -6.12 2.38 -2.42
CA ALA A 27 -7.34 2.94 -1.85
C ALA A 27 -7.02 3.84 -0.65
N HIS A 28 -6.11 3.42 0.22
CA HIS A 28 -5.68 4.22 1.36
C HIS A 28 -5.06 5.54 0.91
N LEU A 29 -4.17 5.48 -0.07
CA LEU A 29 -3.51 6.69 -0.58
C LEU A 29 -4.52 7.64 -1.20
N SER A 30 -5.48 7.13 -1.94
CA SER A 30 -6.52 7.94 -2.57
C SER A 30 -7.38 8.67 -1.53
N GLU A 31 -7.67 8.03 -0.41
CA GLU A 31 -8.51 8.62 0.64
C GLU A 31 -7.73 9.56 1.57
N SER A 32 -6.56 9.11 2.02
CA SER A 32 -5.82 9.80 3.08
C SER A 32 -4.71 10.70 2.55
N HIS A 33 -4.21 10.41 1.37
CA HIS A 33 -3.10 11.15 0.76
C HIS A 33 -3.41 11.49 -0.69
N PRO A 34 -4.45 12.30 -0.96
CA PRO A 34 -4.81 12.65 -2.33
C PRO A 34 -3.62 13.34 -3.02
N GLY A 35 -3.34 12.92 -4.24
CA GLY A 35 -2.19 13.43 -4.99
C GLY A 35 -0.93 12.57 -4.85
N MET A 36 -0.90 11.60 -3.92
CA MET A 36 0.18 10.64 -3.82
C MET A 36 -0.25 9.35 -4.51
N GLU A 37 0.26 9.13 -5.71
CA GLU A 37 -0.03 7.92 -6.46
C GLU A 37 1.22 7.07 -6.55
N TYR A 38 1.13 5.82 -6.10
CA TYR A 38 2.21 4.86 -6.21
C TYR A 38 1.79 3.75 -7.15
N SER A 39 2.71 3.37 -8.04
CA SER A 39 2.50 2.20 -8.88
C SER A 39 2.65 0.92 -8.07
N ARG A 40 2.25 -0.21 -8.68
CA ARG A 40 2.41 -1.52 -8.06
C ARG A 40 3.86 -1.78 -7.64
N ASP A 41 4.81 -1.46 -8.51
CA ASP A 41 6.22 -1.68 -8.23
C ASP A 41 6.70 -0.85 -7.03
N GLU A 42 6.25 0.39 -6.94
CA GLU A 42 6.61 1.26 -5.83
C GLU A 42 6.03 0.75 -4.51
N ILE A 43 4.79 0.30 -4.53
CA ILE A 43 4.13 -0.24 -3.35
C ILE A 43 4.85 -1.51 -2.89
N LEU A 44 5.16 -2.41 -3.80
CA LEU A 44 5.85 -3.65 -3.46
C LEU A 44 7.30 -3.42 -3.04
N PHE A 45 7.90 -2.32 -3.46
CA PHE A 45 9.25 -1.96 -3.04
C PHE A 45 9.30 -1.67 -1.53
N ILE A 46 8.30 -0.98 -1.01
CA ILE A 46 8.25 -0.62 0.42
C ILE A 46 7.49 -1.65 1.28
N ALA A 47 6.78 -2.58 0.65
CA ALA A 47 6.07 -3.65 1.36
C ALA A 47 7.04 -4.70 1.91
N TYR A 48 6.55 -5.47 2.88
CA TYR A 48 7.33 -6.56 3.47
C TYR A 48 6.49 -7.76 3.84
#